data_f7815b063edfbe0f2ea95af94f7af2c1
#
_entry.id   f7815b063edfbe0f2ea95af94f7af2c1
#
_cell.length_a   1.000
_cell.length_b   1.000
_cell.length_c   1.000
_cell.angle_alpha   90.00
_cell.angle_beta   90.00
_cell.angle_gamma   90.00
#
_symmetry.space_group_name_H-M   'P 1'
#
loop_
_entity.id
_entity.type
_entity.pdbx_description
1 polymer ?
#
loop_
_entity_poly.entity_id
_entity_poly.type
_entity_poly.pdbx_seq_one_letter_code
_entity_poly.pdbx_strand_id
1 'polypeptide(L)'
;MEEGLIQVPEGRKIFPNLSIRENLELGSYRRGKPNRARNLERIFTTFPRLKEREGQLAGTLSGGEQQMLAIGRGMMAEPLLLILDEPSLGLSPLVVEEMFGLIRQLNEGGLAILLVEQNVVQSLEVARRAYILENGVFALSGPSDEIARDPELKRTYLGL
;
A
#
# COMPACT_ATOMS: atom_id res chain seq x y z
N MET A 1 4.11 -14.84 -6.93
CA MET A 1 2.92 -14.29 -7.62
C MET A 1 1.81 -15.33 -7.82
N GLU A 2 2.10 -16.58 -8.11
CA GLU A 2 1.07 -17.62 -8.28
C GLU A 2 0.39 -17.97 -6.96
N GLU A 3 1.10 -17.87 -5.85
CA GLU A 3 0.61 -18.13 -4.49
C GLU A 3 -0.18 -16.97 -3.85
N GLY A 4 -0.42 -15.88 -4.59
CA GLY A 4 -1.17 -14.73 -4.07
C GLY A 4 -0.37 -13.77 -3.20
N LEU A 5 0.96 -13.87 -3.17
CA LEU A 5 1.84 -12.94 -2.49
C LEU A 5 2.29 -11.87 -3.47
N ILE A 6 1.87 -10.62 -3.24
CA ILE A 6 2.13 -9.48 -4.14
C ILE A 6 2.82 -8.38 -3.36
N GLN A 7 3.92 -7.87 -3.92
CA GLN A 7 4.64 -6.71 -3.37
C GLN A 7 4.41 -5.48 -4.24
N VAL A 8 4.13 -4.37 -3.59
CA VAL A 8 4.24 -3.01 -4.13
C VAL A 8 5.52 -2.42 -3.55
N PRO A 9 6.61 -2.39 -4.33
CA PRO A 9 7.91 -1.98 -3.83
C PRO A 9 7.99 -0.46 -3.65
N GLU A 10 8.96 -0.02 -2.88
CA GLU A 10 9.34 1.39 -2.75
C GLU A 10 9.55 2.05 -4.12
N GLY A 11 9.23 3.34 -4.22
CA GLY A 11 9.39 4.13 -5.44
C GLY A 11 8.34 3.85 -6.50
N ARG A 12 7.19 3.27 -6.10
CA ARG A 12 5.96 3.09 -6.92
C ARG A 12 6.13 2.15 -8.11
N LYS A 13 7.25 2.20 -8.83
CA LYS A 13 7.62 1.36 -10.00
C LYS A 13 6.48 1.22 -11.02
N ILE A 14 5.78 2.33 -11.30
CA ILE A 14 4.79 2.39 -12.37
C ILE A 14 5.47 2.41 -13.74
N PHE A 15 4.70 2.14 -14.78
CA PHE A 15 5.15 2.28 -16.18
C PHE A 15 4.72 3.66 -16.70
N PRO A 16 5.60 4.69 -16.71
CA PRO A 16 5.21 6.08 -16.94
C PRO A 16 4.68 6.35 -18.34
N ASN A 17 5.11 5.56 -19.32
CA ASN A 17 4.71 5.69 -20.72
C ASN A 17 3.44 4.90 -21.09
N LEU A 18 2.87 4.18 -20.13
CA LEU A 18 1.58 3.50 -20.26
C LEU A 18 0.49 4.33 -19.58
N SER A 19 -0.74 4.18 -20.07
CA SER A 19 -1.92 4.76 -19.42
C SER A 19 -2.18 4.15 -18.05
N ILE A 20 -3.03 4.80 -17.26
CA ILE A 20 -3.52 4.27 -15.98
C ILE A 20 -4.14 2.88 -16.18
N ARG A 21 -5.04 2.74 -17.17
CA ARG A 21 -5.69 1.47 -17.50
C ARG A 21 -4.68 0.38 -17.82
N GLU A 22 -3.73 0.64 -18.71
CA GLU A 22 -2.70 -0.33 -19.09
C GLU A 22 -1.82 -0.74 -17.92
N ASN A 23 -1.43 0.20 -17.04
CA ASN A 23 -0.73 -0.12 -15.80
C ASN A 23 -1.52 -1.09 -14.92
N LEU A 24 -2.83 -0.85 -14.73
CA LEU A 24 -3.70 -1.73 -13.96
C LEU A 24 -3.82 -3.11 -14.60
N GLU A 25 -4.08 -3.16 -15.91
CA GLU A 25 -4.24 -4.42 -16.64
C GLU A 25 -3.00 -5.32 -16.56
N LEU A 26 -1.79 -4.73 -16.54
CA LEU A 26 -0.55 -5.47 -16.33
C LEU A 26 -0.52 -6.19 -14.96
N GLY A 27 -1.13 -5.61 -13.93
CA GLY A 27 -1.23 -6.25 -12.61
C GLY A 27 -2.00 -7.57 -12.64
N SER A 28 -2.94 -7.73 -13.58
CA SER A 28 -3.75 -8.95 -13.74
C SER A 28 -3.12 -10.01 -14.63
N TYR A 29 -1.87 -9.86 -15.07
CA TYR A 29 -1.27 -10.70 -16.11
C TYR A 29 -1.30 -12.21 -15.80
N ARG A 30 -1.21 -12.61 -14.55
CA ARG A 30 -1.24 -14.02 -14.11
C ARG A 30 -2.57 -14.34 -13.42
N ARG A 31 -2.57 -14.35 -12.09
CA ARG A 31 -3.68 -14.78 -11.23
C ARG A 31 -4.98 -14.00 -11.47
N GLY A 32 -4.93 -12.69 -11.61
CA GLY A 32 -6.10 -11.84 -11.84
C GLY A 32 -6.66 -11.88 -13.27
N LYS A 33 -6.00 -12.56 -14.22
CA LYS A 33 -6.36 -12.56 -15.64
C LYS A 33 -7.80 -12.99 -15.92
N PRO A 34 -8.34 -14.08 -15.33
CA PRO A 34 -9.72 -14.50 -15.56
C PRO A 34 -10.76 -13.47 -15.12
N ASN A 35 -10.42 -12.66 -14.11
CA ASN A 35 -11.32 -11.69 -13.49
C ASN A 35 -10.97 -10.24 -13.81
N ARG A 36 -10.13 -9.98 -14.83
CA ARG A 36 -9.58 -8.66 -15.15
C ARG A 36 -10.64 -7.55 -15.18
N ALA A 37 -11.73 -7.74 -15.90
CA ALA A 37 -12.78 -6.74 -16.03
C ALA A 37 -13.42 -6.41 -14.68
N ARG A 38 -13.80 -7.42 -13.90
CA ARG A 38 -14.36 -7.25 -12.55
C ARG A 38 -13.38 -6.56 -11.61
N ASN A 39 -12.11 -6.94 -11.65
CA ASN A 39 -11.08 -6.35 -10.81
C ASN A 39 -10.84 -4.89 -11.18
N LEU A 40 -10.83 -4.56 -12.46
CA LEU A 40 -10.69 -3.18 -12.93
C LEU A 40 -11.85 -2.30 -12.44
N GLU A 41 -13.08 -2.76 -12.51
CA GLU A 41 -14.23 -2.03 -11.96
C GLU A 41 -14.11 -1.82 -10.45
N ARG A 42 -13.68 -2.84 -9.71
CA ARG A 42 -13.43 -2.74 -8.27
C ARG A 42 -12.35 -1.71 -7.95
N ILE A 43 -11.24 -1.71 -8.71
CA ILE A 43 -10.18 -0.72 -8.55
C ILE A 43 -10.70 0.68 -8.84
N PHE A 44 -11.45 0.88 -9.89
CA PHE A 44 -12.03 2.18 -10.24
C PHE A 44 -13.09 2.67 -9.25
N THR A 45 -13.78 1.75 -8.56
CA THR A 45 -14.65 2.10 -7.45
C THR A 45 -13.85 2.55 -6.23
N THR A 46 -12.74 1.88 -5.93
CA THR A 46 -11.83 2.24 -4.83
C THR A 46 -11.08 3.54 -5.11
N PHE A 47 -10.70 3.78 -6.35
CA PHE A 47 -9.91 4.95 -6.80
C PHE A 47 -10.65 5.72 -7.92
N PRO A 48 -11.70 6.49 -7.63
CA PRO A 48 -12.50 7.18 -8.65
C PRO A 48 -11.66 8.11 -9.55
N ARG A 49 -10.65 8.79 -9.00
CA ARG A 49 -9.75 9.67 -9.75
C ARG A 49 -8.95 8.94 -10.83
N LEU A 50 -8.60 7.68 -10.60
CA LEU A 50 -7.92 6.88 -11.61
C LEU A 50 -8.88 6.52 -12.75
N LYS A 51 -10.18 6.30 -12.45
CA LYS A 51 -11.21 6.07 -13.45
C LYS A 51 -11.41 7.27 -14.36
N GLU A 52 -11.56 8.46 -13.77
CA GLU A 52 -11.78 9.72 -14.51
C GLU A 52 -10.69 9.99 -15.54
N ARG A 53 -9.49 9.45 -15.32
CA ARG A 53 -8.28 9.69 -16.12
C ARG A 53 -7.68 8.41 -16.67
N GLU A 54 -8.45 7.35 -16.85
CA GLU A 54 -7.95 6.01 -17.18
C GLU A 54 -7.08 5.93 -18.44
N GLY A 55 -7.29 6.84 -19.40
CA GLY A 55 -6.48 6.98 -20.62
C GLY A 55 -5.26 7.86 -20.47
N GLN A 56 -5.06 8.54 -19.33
CA GLN A 56 -3.93 9.44 -19.09
C GLN A 56 -2.64 8.65 -18.87
N LEU A 57 -1.50 9.17 -19.37
CA LEU A 57 -0.19 8.57 -19.13
C LEU A 57 0.17 8.63 -17.63
N ALA A 58 0.58 7.50 -17.07
CA ALA A 58 0.86 7.37 -15.64
C ALA A 58 2.00 8.28 -15.16
N GLY A 59 2.96 8.60 -16.03
CA GLY A 59 4.06 9.51 -15.71
C GLY A 59 3.65 10.95 -15.45
N THR A 60 2.42 11.36 -15.85
CA THR A 60 1.89 12.71 -15.67
C THR A 60 1.08 12.89 -14.39
N LEU A 61 0.90 11.81 -13.63
CA LEU A 61 0.18 11.81 -12.35
C LEU A 61 1.02 12.45 -11.24
N SER A 62 0.35 13.03 -10.24
CA SER A 62 0.98 13.42 -8.98
C SER A 62 1.57 12.22 -8.24
N GLY A 63 2.50 12.47 -7.31
CA GLY A 63 3.12 11.39 -6.52
C GLY A 63 2.11 10.52 -5.78
N GLY A 64 1.06 11.12 -5.20
CA GLY A 64 0.00 10.38 -4.53
C GLY A 64 -0.83 9.53 -5.50
N GLU A 65 -1.22 10.08 -6.65
CA GLU A 65 -1.95 9.33 -7.68
C GLU A 65 -1.13 8.16 -8.23
N GLN A 66 0.19 8.35 -8.41
CA GLN A 66 1.09 7.27 -8.81
C GLN A 66 1.16 6.17 -7.75
N GLN A 67 1.15 6.53 -6.46
CA GLN A 67 1.12 5.57 -5.36
C GLN A 67 -0.18 4.77 -5.35
N MET A 68 -1.33 5.46 -5.51
CA MET A 68 -2.63 4.80 -5.61
C MET A 68 -2.70 3.86 -6.83
N LEU A 69 -2.11 4.27 -7.97
CA LEU A 69 -1.99 3.43 -9.16
C LEU A 69 -1.13 2.18 -8.90
N ALA A 70 0.00 2.31 -8.20
CA ALA A 70 0.86 1.19 -7.85
C ALA A 70 0.15 0.17 -6.95
N ILE A 71 -0.57 0.65 -5.93
CA ILE A 71 -1.40 -0.20 -5.04
C ILE A 71 -2.52 -0.86 -5.85
N GLY A 72 -3.26 -0.09 -6.66
CA GLY A 72 -4.31 -0.61 -7.53
C GLY A 72 -3.81 -1.71 -8.47
N ARG A 73 -2.63 -1.53 -9.08
CA ARG A 73 -1.99 -2.55 -9.92
C ARG A 73 -1.67 -3.82 -9.12
N GLY A 74 -1.19 -3.69 -7.89
CA GLY A 74 -0.98 -4.84 -7.00
C GLY A 74 -2.27 -5.60 -6.70
N MET A 75 -3.36 -4.88 -6.46
CA MET A 75 -4.68 -5.45 -6.17
C MET A 75 -5.29 -6.16 -7.39
N MET A 76 -4.96 -5.75 -8.62
CA MET A 76 -5.41 -6.44 -9.85
C MET A 76 -4.95 -7.90 -9.94
N ALA A 77 -3.91 -8.27 -9.19
CA ALA A 77 -3.41 -9.64 -9.10
C ALA A 77 -4.22 -10.55 -8.15
N GLU A 78 -5.28 -10.06 -7.52
CA GLU A 78 -6.07 -10.78 -6.49
C GLU A 78 -5.18 -11.33 -5.35
N PRO A 79 -4.44 -10.45 -4.64
CA PRO A 79 -3.52 -10.89 -3.59
C PRO A 79 -4.26 -11.58 -2.43
N LEU A 80 -3.62 -12.59 -1.85
CA LEU A 80 -3.95 -13.12 -0.51
C LEU A 80 -3.19 -12.34 0.56
N LEU A 81 -1.96 -11.92 0.24
CA LEU A 81 -1.13 -11.03 1.04
C LEU A 81 -0.55 -9.93 0.15
N LEU A 82 -0.82 -8.68 0.51
CA LEU A 82 -0.26 -7.49 -0.12
C LEU A 82 0.86 -6.94 0.76
N ILE A 83 2.07 -6.87 0.21
CA ILE A 83 3.23 -6.26 0.86
C ILE A 83 3.35 -4.84 0.32
N LEU A 84 3.35 -3.85 1.21
CA LEU A 84 3.54 -2.44 0.91
C LEU A 84 4.87 -1.98 1.52
N ASP A 85 5.78 -1.52 0.67
CA ASP A 85 7.14 -1.14 1.04
C ASP A 85 7.27 0.38 0.94
N GLU A 86 7.39 1.06 2.10
CA GLU A 86 7.47 2.53 2.26
C GLU A 86 6.40 3.28 1.44
N PRO A 87 5.12 2.91 1.52
CA PRO A 87 4.10 3.48 0.65
C PRO A 87 3.84 4.98 0.91
N SER A 88 4.20 5.51 2.09
CA SER A 88 4.03 6.93 2.44
C SER A 88 5.17 7.83 1.99
N LEU A 89 6.28 7.25 1.55
CA LEU A 89 7.51 8.00 1.26
C LEU A 89 7.31 9.08 0.18
N GLY A 90 7.66 10.33 0.53
CA GLY A 90 7.58 11.48 -0.40
C GLY A 90 6.16 11.91 -0.75
N LEU A 91 5.17 11.58 0.08
CA LEU A 91 3.79 12.05 -0.04
C LEU A 91 3.54 13.25 0.89
N SER A 92 2.57 14.09 0.54
CA SER A 92 2.10 15.14 1.44
C SER A 92 1.33 14.55 2.62
N PRO A 93 1.26 15.24 3.78
CA PRO A 93 0.56 14.73 4.96
C PRO A 93 -0.89 14.29 4.69
N LEU A 94 -1.62 15.06 3.91
CA LEU A 94 -3.01 14.73 3.54
C LEU A 94 -3.09 13.42 2.75
N VAL A 95 -2.20 13.21 1.78
CA VAL A 95 -2.16 11.98 0.97
C VAL A 95 -1.71 10.79 1.81
N VAL A 96 -0.84 11.00 2.79
CA VAL A 96 -0.44 9.97 3.76
C VAL A 96 -1.66 9.50 4.56
N GLU A 97 -2.46 10.41 5.09
CA GLU A 97 -3.71 10.07 5.81
C GLU A 97 -4.68 9.28 4.92
N GLU A 98 -4.90 9.73 3.69
CA GLU A 98 -5.75 9.02 2.71
C GLU A 98 -5.24 7.60 2.45
N MET A 99 -3.93 7.43 2.31
CA MET A 99 -3.29 6.14 2.07
C MET A 99 -3.44 5.18 3.26
N PHE A 100 -3.21 5.65 4.49
CA PHE A 100 -3.42 4.81 5.69
C PHE A 100 -4.90 4.47 5.89
N GLY A 101 -5.82 5.40 5.57
CA GLY A 101 -7.25 5.13 5.52
C GLY A 101 -7.61 4.02 4.52
N LEU A 102 -7.00 4.05 3.32
CA LEU A 102 -7.15 3.01 2.32
C LEU A 102 -6.62 1.65 2.82
N ILE A 103 -5.43 1.61 3.42
CA ILE A 103 -4.85 0.37 3.97
C ILE A 103 -5.79 -0.25 5.00
N ARG A 104 -6.35 0.55 5.89
CA ARG A 104 -7.36 0.10 6.87
C ARG A 104 -8.58 -0.49 6.18
N GLN A 105 -9.16 0.22 5.22
CA GLN A 105 -10.32 -0.23 4.45
C GLN A 105 -10.06 -1.56 3.72
N LEU A 106 -8.91 -1.72 3.10
CA LEU A 106 -8.53 -2.95 2.41
C LEU A 106 -8.40 -4.13 3.37
N ASN A 107 -7.82 -3.91 4.55
CA ASN A 107 -7.67 -4.93 5.58
C ASN A 107 -9.02 -5.32 6.19
N GLU A 108 -9.90 -4.36 6.47
CA GLU A 108 -11.28 -4.60 6.92
C GLU A 108 -12.08 -5.41 5.89
N GLY A 109 -11.79 -5.21 4.61
CA GLY A 109 -12.32 -6.01 3.50
C GLY A 109 -11.76 -7.42 3.40
N GLY A 110 -10.90 -7.84 4.34
CA GLY A 110 -10.35 -9.20 4.44
C GLY A 110 -8.99 -9.41 3.76
N LEU A 111 -8.36 -8.36 3.21
CA LEU A 111 -7.04 -8.48 2.61
C LEU A 111 -5.96 -8.48 3.71
N ALA A 112 -5.13 -9.53 3.75
CA ALA A 112 -3.94 -9.53 4.60
C ALA A 112 -2.90 -8.53 4.04
N ILE A 113 -2.35 -7.67 4.92
CA ILE A 113 -1.37 -6.65 4.52
C ILE A 113 -0.14 -6.76 5.42
N LEU A 114 1.04 -6.79 4.82
CA LEU A 114 2.33 -6.56 5.47
C LEU A 114 2.80 -5.17 5.07
N LEU A 115 2.87 -4.27 6.04
CA LEU A 115 3.30 -2.88 5.85
C LEU A 115 4.71 -2.70 6.38
N VAL A 116 5.61 -2.22 5.54
CA VAL A 116 6.96 -1.76 5.92
C VAL A 116 6.96 -0.24 5.84
N GLU A 117 7.23 0.44 6.95
CA GLU A 117 7.11 1.90 7.06
C GLU A 117 8.04 2.49 8.10
N GLN A 118 8.48 3.72 7.87
CA GLN A 118 9.20 4.54 8.86
C GLN A 118 8.24 5.37 9.73
N ASN A 119 7.03 5.59 9.28
CA ASN A 119 6.00 6.32 10.04
C ASN A 119 5.41 5.43 11.14
N VAL A 120 6.12 5.36 12.27
CA VAL A 120 5.80 4.48 13.40
C VAL A 120 4.38 4.74 13.93
N VAL A 121 4.01 6.01 14.13
CA VAL A 121 2.70 6.39 14.72
C VAL A 121 1.56 5.82 13.91
N GLN A 122 1.48 6.19 12.62
CA GLN A 122 0.37 5.77 11.77
C GLN A 122 0.38 4.27 11.49
N SER A 123 1.56 3.66 11.43
CA SER A 123 1.68 2.21 11.26
C SER A 123 1.11 1.45 12.45
N LEU A 124 1.41 1.89 13.69
CA LEU A 124 0.86 1.27 14.90
C LEU A 124 -0.66 1.45 15.03
N GLU A 125 -1.21 2.56 14.52
CA GLU A 125 -2.66 2.82 14.52
C GLU A 125 -3.46 1.89 13.60
N VAL A 126 -2.86 1.40 12.50
CA VAL A 126 -3.54 0.55 11.52
C VAL A 126 -3.21 -0.94 11.67
N ALA A 127 -2.06 -1.27 12.25
CA ALA A 127 -1.60 -2.64 12.38
C ALA A 127 -2.15 -3.31 13.65
N ARG A 128 -2.46 -4.60 13.57
CA ARG A 128 -2.77 -5.41 14.76
C ARG A 128 -1.52 -5.84 15.52
N ARG A 129 -0.43 -6.06 14.79
CA ARG A 129 0.86 -6.52 15.32
C ARG A 129 1.98 -5.77 14.61
N ALA A 130 3.01 -5.41 15.35
CA ALA A 130 4.18 -4.74 14.81
C ALA A 130 5.48 -5.43 15.21
N TYR A 131 6.49 -5.17 14.39
CA TYR A 131 7.86 -5.61 14.57
C TYR A 131 8.75 -4.40 14.33
N ILE A 132 9.46 -3.95 15.36
CA ILE A 132 10.42 -2.85 15.24
C ILE A 132 11.78 -3.46 14.92
N LEU A 133 12.33 -3.05 13.79
CA LEU A 133 13.60 -3.54 13.28
C LEU A 133 14.67 -2.48 13.45
N GLU A 134 15.76 -2.81 14.14
CA GLU A 134 16.93 -1.95 14.33
C GLU A 134 18.19 -2.71 13.92
N ASN A 135 19.00 -2.10 13.06
CA ASN A 135 20.27 -2.69 12.62
C ASN A 135 20.17 -4.18 12.19
N GLY A 136 19.04 -4.55 11.57
CA GLY A 136 18.81 -5.91 11.06
C GLY A 136 18.31 -6.92 12.10
N VAL A 137 18.02 -6.49 13.34
CA VAL A 137 17.47 -7.34 14.40
C VAL A 137 16.14 -6.79 14.91
N PHE A 138 15.26 -7.67 15.39
CA PHE A 138 14.00 -7.24 16.00
C PHE A 138 14.27 -6.70 17.41
N ALA A 139 14.12 -5.39 17.59
CA ALA A 139 14.21 -4.73 18.88
C ALA A 139 12.94 -4.96 19.72
N LEU A 140 11.77 -4.81 19.11
CA LEU A 140 10.46 -5.04 19.73
C LEU A 140 9.56 -5.83 18.80
N SER A 141 8.66 -6.64 19.37
CA SER A 141 7.60 -7.29 18.60
C SER A 141 6.40 -7.60 19.49
N GLY A 142 5.19 -7.37 19.01
CA GLY A 142 3.98 -7.63 19.81
C GLY A 142 2.73 -7.01 19.20
N PRO A 143 1.61 -7.02 19.97
CA PRO A 143 0.43 -6.25 19.65
C PRO A 143 0.76 -4.76 19.51
N SER A 144 0.21 -4.10 18.50
CA SER A 144 0.57 -2.70 18.21
C SER A 144 0.19 -1.73 19.33
N ASP A 145 -0.89 -2.00 20.04
CA ASP A 145 -1.33 -1.18 21.18
C ASP A 145 -0.41 -1.30 22.40
N GLU A 146 0.25 -2.44 22.60
CA GLU A 146 1.27 -2.64 23.63
C GLU A 146 2.57 -1.91 23.24
N ILE A 147 3.02 -2.08 22.00
CA ILE A 147 4.21 -1.40 21.47
C ILE A 147 4.05 0.12 21.51
N ALA A 148 2.87 0.65 21.16
CA ALA A 148 2.59 2.08 21.20
C ALA A 148 2.67 2.70 22.61
N ARG A 149 2.56 1.88 23.66
CA ARG A 149 2.71 2.32 25.09
C ARG A 149 4.12 2.18 25.61
N ASP A 150 5.00 1.50 24.88
CA ASP A 150 6.38 1.26 25.31
C ASP A 150 7.14 2.57 25.54
N PRO A 151 7.75 2.81 26.74
CA PRO A 151 8.44 4.05 27.05
C PRO A 151 9.71 4.25 26.22
N GLU A 152 10.39 3.19 25.84
CA GLU A 152 11.62 3.26 25.04
C GLU A 152 11.30 3.64 23.60
N LEU A 153 10.24 3.07 23.03
CA LEU A 153 9.75 3.47 21.71
C LEU A 153 9.35 4.93 21.69
N LYS A 154 8.61 5.39 22.71
CA LYS A 154 8.19 6.80 22.81
C LYS A 154 9.38 7.73 22.82
N ARG A 155 10.40 7.45 23.64
CA ARG A 155 11.62 8.26 23.74
C ARG A 155 12.42 8.24 22.45
N THR A 156 12.59 7.07 21.81
CA THR A 156 13.50 6.88 20.69
C THR A 156 12.89 7.32 19.36
N TYR A 157 11.60 7.04 19.14
CA TYR A 157 10.96 7.22 17.83
C TYR A 157 9.89 8.31 17.80
N LEU A 158 9.28 8.66 18.96
CA LEU A 158 8.22 9.66 19.00
C LEU A 158 8.68 11.00 19.59
N GLY A 159 9.90 11.07 20.12
CA GLY A 159 10.46 12.29 20.71
C GLY A 159 9.74 12.79 21.97
N LEU A 160 9.08 11.87 22.70
CA LEU A 160 8.24 12.15 23.87
C LEU A 160 8.96 11.73 25.18
#